data_541caec66dbd1fa767533809f4a32ff4
#
_entry.id   541caec66dbd1fa767533809f4a32ff4
#
_cell.length_a   1.000
_cell.length_b   1.000
_cell.length_c   1.000
_cell.angle_alpha   90.00
_cell.angle_beta   90.00
_cell.angle_gamma   90.00
#
_symmetry.space_group_name_H-M   'P 1'
#
loop_
_entity.id
_entity.type
_entity.pdbx_description
1 polymer ?
#
loop_
_entity_poly.entity_id
_entity_poly.type
_entity_poly.pdbx_seq_one_letter_code
_entity_poly.pdbx_strand_id
1 'polypeptide(L)'
;MITLIGTGHVFNLRARVQEEIFRRVPSVVCLELDPARYHALRSPDRGKGKAPLVYRMLANFQDRLAEGYGVKPGDEMLAASDAAKDLAASIALIDKDAQQTFQRLMKEMPFREKFRLVGSSVAGLFMPGKSVEDQVKELEQDYTSYFNVMGKKFPTLKRILIDERNEHMANALVQLHGSHQNVVAVLGDGHVDGILQILTAKGLPVETVRLKDLRTERPAVGTATTGFTVETS
;
A
#
# COMPACT_ATOMS: atom_id res chain seq x y z
N MET A 1 9.32 17.33 -6.56
CA MET A 1 9.75 16.08 -5.87
C MET A 1 8.58 15.14 -5.75
N ILE A 2 8.79 13.85 -6.00
CA ILE A 2 7.80 12.80 -5.75
C ILE A 2 8.33 11.94 -4.59
N THR A 3 7.49 11.65 -3.58
CA THR A 3 7.82 10.71 -2.52
C THR A 3 6.86 9.53 -2.56
N LEU A 4 7.38 8.32 -2.64
CA LEU A 4 6.61 7.08 -2.55
C LEU A 4 6.72 6.53 -1.12
N ILE A 5 5.59 6.37 -0.44
CA ILE A 5 5.49 5.78 0.90
C ILE A 5 4.87 4.39 0.75
N GLY A 6 5.71 3.36 0.95
CA GLY A 6 5.31 1.96 0.88
C GLY A 6 4.68 1.50 2.20
N THR A 7 3.47 0.95 2.13
CA THR A 7 2.70 0.47 3.29
C THR A 7 2.39 -1.03 3.18
N GLY A 8 1.93 -1.62 4.29
CA GLY A 8 1.45 -2.99 4.34
C GLY A 8 0.20 -3.08 5.20
N HIS A 9 -0.85 -3.70 4.66
CA HIS A 9 -2.20 -3.69 5.24
C HIS A 9 -2.35 -4.45 6.57
N VAL A 10 -1.32 -5.13 7.02
CA VAL A 10 -1.32 -5.93 8.27
C VAL A 10 -0.68 -5.18 9.44
N PHE A 11 -0.23 -3.94 9.26
CA PHE A 11 0.47 -3.16 10.28
C PHE A 11 -0.29 -1.89 10.64
N ASN A 12 -0.22 -1.49 11.91
CA ASN A 12 -0.74 -0.20 12.34
C ASN A 12 0.26 0.92 11.97
N LEU A 13 0.11 1.44 10.77
CA LEU A 13 1.01 2.46 10.21
C LEU A 13 0.40 3.87 10.24
N ARG A 14 -0.80 4.06 10.82
CA ARG A 14 -1.52 5.35 10.81
C ARG A 14 -0.65 6.53 11.21
N ALA A 15 -0.08 6.48 12.41
CA ALA A 15 0.73 7.58 12.95
C ALA A 15 1.99 7.82 12.11
N ARG A 16 2.65 6.75 11.64
CA ARG A 16 3.87 6.85 10.84
C ARG A 16 3.62 7.44 9.45
N VAL A 17 2.54 7.04 8.80
CA VAL A 17 2.13 7.61 7.51
C VAL A 17 1.79 9.09 7.66
N GLN A 18 1.05 9.46 8.69
CA GLN A 18 0.74 10.88 8.98
C GLN A 18 2.01 11.70 9.24
N GLU A 19 2.92 11.21 10.09
CA GLU A 19 4.22 11.86 10.36
C GLU A 19 5.01 12.11 9.08
N GLU A 20 5.11 11.10 8.20
CA GLU A 20 5.83 11.22 6.94
C GLU A 20 5.18 12.24 5.98
N ILE A 21 3.85 12.34 5.98
CA ILE A 21 3.13 13.34 5.20
C ILE A 21 3.32 14.74 5.78
N PHE A 22 3.14 14.92 7.09
CA PHE A 22 3.32 16.21 7.77
C PHE A 22 4.73 16.75 7.60
N ARG A 23 5.74 15.88 7.67
CA ARG A 23 7.15 16.28 7.47
C ARG A 23 7.43 16.83 6.06
N ARG A 24 6.73 16.35 5.04
CA ARG A 24 6.94 16.72 3.64
C ARG A 24 6.07 17.87 3.15
N VAL A 25 5.03 18.19 3.87
CA VAL A 25 4.07 19.26 3.52
C VAL A 25 3.70 19.23 2.03
N PRO A 26 3.10 18.14 1.53
CA PRO A 26 2.80 18.01 0.11
C PRO A 26 1.69 18.95 -0.33
N SER A 27 1.70 19.33 -1.62
CA SER A 27 0.56 20.02 -2.25
C SER A 27 -0.52 19.03 -2.72
N VAL A 28 -0.16 17.76 -2.90
CA VAL A 28 -1.09 16.68 -3.22
C VAL A 28 -0.65 15.36 -2.57
N VAL A 29 -1.61 14.64 -1.99
CA VAL A 29 -1.44 13.27 -1.49
C VAL A 29 -2.17 12.32 -2.43
N CYS A 30 -1.44 11.40 -3.01
CA CYS A 30 -1.93 10.38 -3.92
C CYS A 30 -2.15 9.07 -3.15
N LEU A 31 -3.30 8.43 -3.36
CA LEU A 31 -3.66 7.18 -2.67
C LEU A 31 -3.83 6.05 -3.70
N GLU A 32 -3.33 4.86 -3.38
CA GLU A 32 -3.56 3.63 -4.14
C GLU A 32 -5.00 3.14 -3.95
N LEU A 33 -5.94 3.98 -4.29
CA LEU A 33 -7.38 3.71 -4.25
C LEU A 33 -8.04 4.17 -5.54
N ASP A 34 -9.12 3.49 -5.91
CA ASP A 34 -10.13 4.01 -6.81
C ASP A 34 -11.28 4.69 -6.04
N PRO A 35 -12.14 5.48 -6.72
CA PRO A 35 -13.24 6.19 -6.05
C PRO A 35 -14.18 5.28 -5.26
N ALA A 36 -14.49 4.08 -5.77
CA ALA A 36 -15.40 3.16 -5.11
C ALA A 36 -14.82 2.64 -3.78
N ARG A 37 -13.53 2.24 -3.79
CA ARG A 37 -12.82 1.82 -2.56
C ARG A 37 -12.67 2.96 -1.57
N TYR A 38 -12.34 4.16 -2.03
CA TYR A 38 -12.22 5.33 -1.16
C TYR A 38 -13.54 5.65 -0.45
N HIS A 39 -14.67 5.65 -1.18
CA HIS A 39 -15.99 5.84 -0.59
C HIS A 39 -16.36 4.73 0.37
N ALA A 40 -16.08 3.47 0.03
CA ALA A 40 -16.34 2.33 0.91
C ALA A 40 -15.54 2.42 2.22
N LEU A 41 -14.29 2.86 2.18
CA LEU A 41 -13.46 3.06 3.37
C LEU A 41 -14.00 4.17 4.29
N ARG A 42 -14.64 5.20 3.73
CA ARG A 42 -15.23 6.31 4.51
C ARG A 42 -16.67 6.07 4.93
N SER A 43 -17.31 5.00 4.45
CA SER A 43 -18.70 4.68 4.80
C SER A 43 -18.80 4.20 6.26
N PRO A 44 -19.83 4.61 7.02
CA PRO A 44 -20.15 4.05 8.33
C PRO A 44 -20.43 2.54 8.30
N ASP A 45 -20.97 2.05 7.18
CA ASP A 45 -21.28 0.63 6.94
C ASP A 45 -20.10 -0.15 6.33
N ARG A 46 -18.88 0.18 6.71
CA ARG A 46 -17.64 -0.44 6.25
C ARG A 46 -17.73 -1.97 6.37
N GLY A 47 -17.66 -2.68 5.26
CA GLY A 47 -17.70 -4.15 5.22
C GLY A 47 -19.07 -4.80 4.99
N LYS A 48 -20.18 -4.06 4.92
CA LYS A 48 -21.53 -4.61 4.71
C LYS A 48 -22.02 -4.64 3.25
N GLY A 49 -21.16 -4.29 2.28
CA GLY A 49 -21.53 -4.25 0.86
C GLY A 49 -21.78 -5.63 0.25
N LYS A 50 -22.67 -5.71 -0.75
CA LYS A 50 -22.88 -6.90 -1.59
C LYS A 50 -21.74 -7.08 -2.58
N ALA A 51 -20.52 -7.34 -2.09
CA ALA A 51 -19.39 -7.66 -2.94
C ALA A 51 -19.54 -9.08 -3.53
N PRO A 52 -19.07 -9.36 -4.76
CA PRO A 52 -18.99 -10.71 -5.31
C PRO A 52 -18.28 -11.68 -4.35
N LEU A 53 -18.69 -12.94 -4.36
CA LEU A 53 -18.23 -13.96 -3.40
C LEU A 53 -16.71 -14.02 -3.26
N VAL A 54 -15.98 -13.88 -4.36
CA VAL A 54 -14.49 -13.90 -4.37
C VAL A 54 -13.90 -12.68 -3.67
N TYR A 55 -14.50 -11.49 -3.84
CA TYR A 55 -14.09 -10.30 -3.08
C TYR A 55 -14.34 -10.47 -1.57
N ARG A 56 -15.47 -11.11 -1.22
CA ARG A 56 -15.77 -11.43 0.19
C ARG A 56 -14.77 -12.44 0.75
N MET A 57 -14.37 -13.43 -0.04
CA MET A 57 -13.34 -14.38 0.38
C MET A 57 -11.97 -13.73 0.57
N LEU A 58 -11.57 -12.85 -0.36
CA LEU A 58 -10.32 -12.11 -0.27
C LEU A 58 -10.34 -11.10 0.89
N ALA A 59 -11.45 -10.37 1.06
CA ALA A 59 -11.65 -9.48 2.19
C ALA A 59 -11.64 -10.23 3.52
N ASN A 60 -12.36 -11.35 3.63
CA ASN A 60 -12.36 -12.18 4.83
C ASN A 60 -10.97 -12.79 5.14
N PHE A 61 -10.17 -13.08 4.12
CA PHE A 61 -8.80 -13.54 4.31
C PHE A 61 -7.92 -12.40 4.82
N GLN A 62 -8.03 -11.20 4.23
CA GLN A 62 -7.34 -10.00 4.69
C GLN A 62 -7.79 -9.58 6.09
N ASP A 63 -9.09 -9.65 6.38
CA ASP A 63 -9.64 -9.33 7.71
C ASP A 63 -9.11 -10.29 8.78
N ARG A 64 -9.06 -11.60 8.50
CA ARG A 64 -8.48 -12.59 9.44
C ARG A 64 -7.00 -12.38 9.71
N LEU A 65 -6.22 -11.97 8.68
CA LEU A 65 -4.83 -11.61 8.86
C LEU A 65 -4.71 -10.32 9.70
N ALA A 66 -5.57 -9.33 9.44
CA ALA A 66 -5.57 -8.05 10.13
C ALA A 66 -6.09 -8.14 11.57
N GLU A 67 -7.08 -9.02 11.86
CA GLU A 67 -7.60 -9.26 13.20
C GLU A 67 -6.51 -9.74 14.16
N GLY A 68 -5.57 -10.58 13.69
CA GLY A 68 -4.41 -11.03 14.45
C GLY A 68 -3.47 -9.88 14.87
N TYR A 69 -3.49 -8.76 14.14
CA TYR A 69 -2.66 -7.57 14.39
C TYR A 69 -3.45 -6.34 14.87
N GLY A 70 -4.76 -6.46 15.09
CA GLY A 70 -5.61 -5.37 15.57
C GLY A 70 -5.77 -4.19 14.59
N VAL A 71 -5.60 -4.43 13.28
CA VAL A 71 -5.60 -3.40 12.23
C VAL A 71 -6.76 -3.63 11.26
N LYS A 72 -7.34 -2.55 10.75
CA LYS A 72 -8.34 -2.63 9.67
C LYS A 72 -7.67 -2.30 8.33
N PRO A 73 -7.82 -3.15 7.29
CA PRO A 73 -7.26 -2.87 5.97
C PRO A 73 -7.67 -1.48 5.45
N GLY A 74 -6.70 -0.71 4.96
CA GLY A 74 -6.91 0.64 4.43
C GLY A 74 -6.94 1.76 5.48
N ASP A 75 -6.65 1.47 6.75
CA ASP A 75 -6.55 2.51 7.79
C ASP A 75 -5.39 3.46 7.52
N GLU A 76 -4.32 2.99 6.91
CA GLU A 76 -3.19 3.78 6.44
C GLU A 76 -3.59 4.78 5.34
N MET A 77 -4.49 4.37 4.44
CA MET A 77 -5.01 5.24 3.37
C MET A 77 -5.95 6.31 3.94
N LEU A 78 -6.75 5.97 4.94
CA LEU A 78 -7.57 6.95 5.66
C LEU A 78 -6.70 7.94 6.43
N ALA A 79 -5.65 7.46 7.11
CA ALA A 79 -4.71 8.32 7.82
C ALA A 79 -4.02 9.31 6.87
N ALA A 80 -3.61 8.84 5.68
CA ALA A 80 -3.03 9.69 4.65
C ALA A 80 -4.03 10.74 4.13
N SER A 81 -5.29 10.32 3.92
CA SER A 81 -6.36 11.23 3.51
C SER A 81 -6.68 12.28 4.57
N ASP A 82 -6.62 11.92 5.85
CA ASP A 82 -6.88 12.85 6.94
C ASP A 82 -5.71 13.85 7.07
N ALA A 83 -4.45 13.40 7.02
CA ALA A 83 -3.29 14.27 7.00
C ALA A 83 -3.29 15.25 5.81
N ALA A 84 -3.75 14.80 4.62
CA ALA A 84 -3.90 15.69 3.46
C ALA A 84 -4.89 16.82 3.74
N LYS A 85 -6.03 16.53 4.39
CA LYS A 85 -7.02 17.54 4.77
C LYS A 85 -6.49 18.53 5.79
N ASP A 86 -5.78 18.04 6.81
CA ASP A 86 -5.18 18.89 7.84
C ASP A 86 -4.15 19.87 7.25
N LEU A 87 -3.47 19.48 6.18
CA LEU A 87 -2.53 20.33 5.43
C LEU A 87 -3.19 21.16 4.31
N ALA A 88 -4.49 21.08 4.11
CA ALA A 88 -5.20 21.64 2.96
C ALA A 88 -4.62 21.17 1.60
N ALA A 89 -3.97 20.00 1.57
CA ALA A 89 -3.44 19.40 0.37
C ALA A 89 -4.55 18.72 -0.46
N SER A 90 -4.38 18.71 -1.77
CA SER A 90 -5.29 17.96 -2.66
C SER A 90 -5.16 16.46 -2.44
N ILE A 91 -6.23 15.71 -2.69
CA ILE A 91 -6.22 14.24 -2.67
C ILE A 91 -6.44 13.74 -4.09
N ALA A 92 -5.57 12.85 -4.55
CA ALA A 92 -5.69 12.19 -5.85
C ALA A 92 -5.80 10.66 -5.65
N LEU A 93 -6.81 10.06 -6.26
CA LEU A 93 -6.98 8.60 -6.29
C LEU A 93 -6.33 8.10 -7.57
N ILE A 94 -5.25 7.34 -7.46
CA ILE A 94 -4.36 7.03 -8.59
C ILE A 94 -4.40 5.58 -9.04
N ASP A 95 -5.20 4.72 -8.41
CA ASP A 95 -5.28 3.32 -8.81
C ASP A 95 -6.38 3.05 -9.83
N LYS A 96 -6.26 1.94 -10.53
CA LYS A 96 -7.30 1.41 -11.43
C LYS A 96 -8.52 0.96 -10.63
N ASP A 97 -9.69 1.01 -11.28
CA ASP A 97 -10.92 0.43 -10.74
C ASP A 97 -10.71 -1.06 -10.40
N ALA A 98 -10.87 -1.40 -9.13
CA ALA A 98 -10.61 -2.73 -8.63
C ALA A 98 -11.57 -3.78 -9.20
N GLN A 99 -12.84 -3.40 -9.44
CA GLN A 99 -13.83 -4.32 -9.99
C GLN A 99 -13.52 -4.65 -11.45
N GLN A 100 -13.18 -3.65 -12.25
CA GLN A 100 -12.80 -3.85 -13.65
C GLN A 100 -11.48 -4.65 -13.75
N THR A 101 -10.51 -4.33 -12.90
CA THR A 101 -9.22 -5.05 -12.84
C THR A 101 -9.43 -6.53 -12.54
N PHE A 102 -10.31 -6.84 -11.57
CA PHE A 102 -10.64 -8.22 -11.23
C PHE A 102 -11.41 -8.95 -12.34
N GLN A 103 -12.43 -8.32 -12.92
CA GLN A 103 -13.17 -8.90 -14.04
C GLN A 103 -12.25 -9.24 -15.21
N ARG A 104 -11.33 -8.32 -15.52
CA ARG A 104 -10.33 -8.52 -16.56
C ARG A 104 -9.36 -9.66 -16.21
N LEU A 105 -8.89 -9.75 -14.97
CA LEU A 105 -8.06 -10.85 -14.48
C LEU A 105 -8.77 -12.19 -14.67
N MET A 106 -10.03 -12.30 -14.27
CA MET A 106 -10.81 -13.53 -14.41
C MET A 106 -11.08 -13.90 -15.87
N LYS A 107 -11.20 -12.93 -16.75
CA LYS A 107 -11.38 -13.13 -18.19
C LYS A 107 -10.09 -13.57 -18.88
N GLU A 108 -8.99 -12.89 -18.61
CA GLU A 108 -7.72 -13.07 -19.31
C GLU A 108 -6.84 -14.18 -18.75
N MET A 109 -7.03 -14.55 -17.46
CA MET A 109 -6.25 -15.62 -16.83
C MET A 109 -6.52 -16.97 -17.49
N PRO A 110 -5.49 -17.65 -18.03
CA PRO A 110 -5.63 -18.97 -18.63
C PRO A 110 -6.14 -20.03 -17.64
N PHE A 111 -6.86 -21.03 -18.15
CA PHE A 111 -7.42 -22.09 -17.31
C PHE A 111 -6.34 -22.81 -16.48
N ARG A 112 -5.14 -22.99 -17.04
CA ARG A 112 -4.00 -23.58 -16.33
C ARG A 112 -3.54 -22.76 -15.12
N GLU A 113 -3.52 -21.43 -15.23
CA GLU A 113 -3.20 -20.54 -14.10
C GLU A 113 -4.31 -20.58 -13.04
N LYS A 114 -5.60 -20.57 -13.48
CA LYS A 114 -6.74 -20.69 -12.56
C LYS A 114 -6.69 -21.99 -11.76
N PHE A 115 -6.45 -23.10 -12.45
CA PHE A 115 -6.37 -24.41 -11.80
C PHE A 115 -5.18 -24.50 -10.84
N ARG A 116 -4.01 -23.95 -11.24
CA ARG A 116 -2.83 -23.88 -10.36
C ARG A 116 -3.08 -23.00 -9.14
N LEU A 117 -3.79 -21.87 -9.29
CA LEU A 117 -4.11 -20.97 -8.19
C LEU A 117 -5.02 -21.68 -7.17
N VAL A 118 -6.08 -22.33 -7.62
CA VAL A 118 -6.97 -23.12 -6.76
C VAL A 118 -6.22 -24.29 -6.11
N GLY A 119 -5.44 -25.04 -6.88
CA GLY A 119 -4.65 -26.16 -6.38
C GLY A 119 -3.61 -25.76 -5.32
N SER A 120 -2.92 -24.64 -5.52
CA SER A 120 -1.97 -24.14 -4.51
C SER A 120 -2.65 -23.64 -3.23
N SER A 121 -3.83 -23.05 -3.34
CA SER A 121 -4.63 -22.63 -2.18
C SER A 121 -5.13 -23.83 -1.37
N VAL A 122 -5.57 -24.89 -2.05
CA VAL A 122 -6.00 -26.15 -1.41
C VAL A 122 -4.80 -26.88 -0.79
N ALA A 123 -3.66 -26.95 -1.47
CA ALA A 123 -2.46 -27.58 -0.94
C ALA A 123 -1.94 -26.84 0.32
N GLY A 124 -2.01 -25.49 0.33
CA GLY A 124 -1.65 -24.68 1.50
C GLY A 124 -2.52 -24.95 2.75
N LEU A 125 -3.80 -25.32 2.56
CA LEU A 125 -4.72 -25.70 3.64
C LEU A 125 -4.37 -27.06 4.26
N PHE A 126 -3.71 -27.95 3.50
CA PHE A 126 -3.37 -29.32 3.95
C PHE A 126 -1.90 -29.53 4.30
N MET A 127 -1.04 -28.51 4.14
CA MET A 127 0.37 -28.58 4.55
C MET A 127 0.54 -27.96 5.95
N PRO A 128 0.69 -28.77 7.01
CA PRO A 128 1.12 -28.26 8.30
C PRO A 128 2.61 -27.94 8.23
N GLY A 129 3.00 -26.68 8.36
CA GLY A 129 4.43 -26.47 8.37
C GLY A 129 5.00 -25.07 8.50
N LYS A 130 4.30 -24.05 8.13
CA LYS A 130 4.74 -22.67 8.45
C LYS A 130 3.54 -21.89 8.98
N SER A 131 3.73 -21.22 10.12
CA SER A 131 2.69 -20.33 10.62
C SER A 131 2.48 -19.19 9.61
N VAL A 132 1.29 -18.63 9.59
CA VAL A 132 1.00 -17.44 8.75
C VAL A 132 2.02 -16.34 9.05
N GLU A 133 2.48 -16.24 10.29
CA GLU A 133 3.50 -15.31 10.75
C GLU A 133 4.86 -15.53 10.09
N ASP A 134 5.29 -16.79 9.90
CA ASP A 134 6.57 -17.09 9.24
C ASP A 134 6.51 -16.78 7.74
N GLN A 135 5.35 -17.00 7.10
CA GLN A 135 5.14 -16.64 5.71
C GLN A 135 5.08 -15.12 5.50
N VAL A 136 4.48 -14.39 6.44
CA VAL A 136 4.48 -12.92 6.43
C VAL A 136 5.89 -12.39 6.63
N LYS A 137 6.68 -12.95 7.56
CA LYS A 137 8.09 -12.55 7.78
C LYS A 137 8.97 -12.81 6.56
N GLU A 138 8.79 -13.93 5.86
CA GLU A 138 9.50 -14.20 4.61
C GLU A 138 9.12 -13.21 3.50
N LEU A 139 7.83 -12.90 3.38
CA LEU A 139 7.33 -11.86 2.47
C LEU A 139 7.94 -10.49 2.77
N GLU A 140 8.09 -10.14 4.04
CA GLU A 140 8.64 -8.86 4.48
C GLU A 140 10.15 -8.72 4.19
N GLN A 141 10.90 -9.82 4.17
CA GLN A 141 12.33 -9.78 3.95
C GLN A 141 12.69 -9.56 2.49
N ASP A 142 11.88 -10.02 1.54
CA ASP A 142 12.13 -9.84 0.11
C ASP A 142 10.85 -9.88 -0.74
N TYR A 143 10.08 -8.80 -0.70
CA TYR A 143 8.88 -8.60 -1.55
C TYR A 143 9.22 -8.78 -3.04
N THR A 144 10.38 -8.30 -3.47
CA THR A 144 10.80 -8.34 -4.88
C THR A 144 11.01 -9.78 -5.35
N SER A 145 11.67 -10.61 -4.53
CA SER A 145 11.87 -12.03 -4.83
C SER A 145 10.56 -12.80 -4.89
N TYR A 146 9.65 -12.52 -3.93
CA TYR A 146 8.33 -13.15 -3.90
C TYR A 146 7.51 -12.81 -5.15
N PHE A 147 7.46 -11.55 -5.56
CA PHE A 147 6.76 -11.14 -6.77
C PHE A 147 7.39 -11.70 -8.05
N ASN A 148 8.72 -11.88 -8.07
CA ASN A 148 9.41 -12.54 -9.17
C ASN A 148 9.06 -14.02 -9.28
N VAL A 149 9.04 -14.74 -8.16
CA VAL A 149 8.65 -16.16 -8.10
C VAL A 149 7.17 -16.31 -8.46
N MET A 150 6.31 -15.46 -7.92
CA MET A 150 4.89 -15.45 -8.21
C MET A 150 4.64 -15.12 -9.69
N GLY A 151 5.37 -14.17 -10.26
CA GLY A 151 5.29 -13.80 -11.67
C GLY A 151 5.66 -14.93 -12.64
N LYS A 152 6.62 -15.79 -12.28
CA LYS A 152 6.94 -16.98 -13.07
C LYS A 152 5.83 -18.03 -13.05
N LYS A 153 5.13 -18.16 -11.90
CA LYS A 153 4.03 -19.13 -11.73
C LYS A 153 2.70 -18.61 -12.26
N PHE A 154 2.46 -17.32 -12.17
CA PHE A 154 1.20 -16.63 -12.48
C PHE A 154 1.45 -15.35 -13.28
N PRO A 155 1.93 -15.44 -14.52
CA PRO A 155 2.32 -14.26 -15.31
C PRO A 155 1.14 -13.33 -15.60
N THR A 156 -0.07 -13.85 -15.82
CA THR A 156 -1.26 -13.03 -16.05
C THR A 156 -1.65 -12.26 -14.79
N LEU A 157 -1.56 -12.90 -13.62
CA LEU A 157 -1.82 -12.26 -12.34
C LEU A 157 -0.82 -11.13 -12.07
N LYS A 158 0.49 -11.39 -12.24
CA LYS A 158 1.53 -10.35 -12.08
C LYS A 158 1.29 -9.18 -13.03
N ARG A 159 1.08 -9.45 -14.32
CA ARG A 159 0.85 -8.42 -15.32
C ARG A 159 -0.32 -7.49 -14.94
N ILE A 160 -1.48 -8.07 -14.60
CA ILE A 160 -2.70 -7.29 -14.37
C ILE A 160 -2.72 -6.61 -13.00
N LEU A 161 -2.28 -7.32 -11.93
CA LEU A 161 -2.37 -6.79 -10.57
C LEU A 161 -1.15 -5.95 -10.15
N ILE A 162 -0.02 -6.08 -10.85
CA ILE A 162 1.21 -5.36 -10.50
C ILE A 162 1.65 -4.46 -11.64
N ASP A 163 2.07 -5.04 -12.78
CA ASP A 163 2.78 -4.28 -13.80
C ASP A 163 1.92 -3.17 -14.42
N GLU A 164 0.70 -3.49 -14.84
CA GLU A 164 -0.20 -2.51 -15.44
C GLU A 164 -0.74 -1.48 -14.44
N ARG A 165 -0.85 -1.84 -13.16
CA ARG A 165 -1.20 -0.87 -12.12
C ARG A 165 -0.02 0.06 -11.83
N ASN A 166 1.21 -0.47 -11.80
CA ASN A 166 2.42 0.36 -11.67
C ASN A 166 2.50 1.41 -12.78
N GLU A 167 2.28 1.01 -14.03
CA GLU A 167 2.24 1.94 -15.16
C GLU A 167 1.15 3.00 -15.02
N HIS A 168 -0.05 2.59 -14.61
CA HIS A 168 -1.18 3.50 -14.43
C HIS A 168 -0.88 4.53 -13.33
N MET A 169 -0.45 4.08 -12.15
CA MET A 169 -0.12 4.95 -11.02
C MET A 169 1.08 5.85 -11.33
N ALA A 170 2.13 5.32 -11.95
CA ALA A 170 3.28 6.12 -12.35
C ALA A 170 2.90 7.23 -13.35
N ASN A 171 2.05 6.94 -14.33
CA ASN A 171 1.58 7.95 -15.29
C ASN A 171 0.72 9.03 -14.60
N ALA A 172 -0.13 8.67 -13.64
CA ALA A 172 -0.87 9.63 -12.82
C ALA A 172 0.10 10.53 -12.01
N LEU A 173 1.13 9.95 -11.41
CA LEU A 173 2.16 10.71 -10.66
C LEU A 173 2.95 11.66 -11.55
N VAL A 174 3.28 11.26 -12.79
CA VAL A 174 3.92 12.15 -13.78
C VAL A 174 3.06 13.38 -14.08
N GLN A 175 1.76 13.15 -14.33
CA GLN A 175 0.82 14.25 -14.62
C GLN A 175 0.66 15.20 -13.42
N LEU A 176 0.52 14.64 -12.23
CA LEU A 176 0.38 15.43 -11.00
C LEU A 176 1.66 16.21 -10.68
N HIS A 177 2.84 15.64 -10.92
CA HIS A 177 4.12 16.33 -10.72
C HIS A 177 4.28 17.55 -11.64
N GLY A 178 3.67 17.54 -12.81
CA GLY A 178 3.66 18.69 -13.74
C GLY A 178 2.92 19.91 -13.18
N SER A 179 1.95 19.70 -12.29
CA SER A 179 1.10 20.76 -11.70
C SER A 179 1.31 20.99 -10.20
N HIS A 180 2.05 20.12 -9.52
CA HIS A 180 2.28 20.13 -8.08
C HIS A 180 3.77 20.01 -7.76
N GLN A 181 4.30 20.91 -6.91
CA GLN A 181 5.73 20.92 -6.57
C GLN A 181 6.14 19.72 -5.69
N ASN A 182 5.28 19.33 -4.75
CA ASN A 182 5.50 18.26 -3.78
C ASN A 182 4.37 17.25 -3.85
N VAL A 183 4.67 16.06 -4.36
CA VAL A 183 3.73 14.95 -4.53
C VAL A 183 4.11 13.84 -3.56
N VAL A 184 3.19 13.43 -2.70
CA VAL A 184 3.37 12.25 -1.83
C VAL A 184 2.39 11.18 -2.28
N ALA A 185 2.86 9.98 -2.56
CA ALA A 185 2.04 8.83 -2.89
C ALA A 185 2.12 7.76 -1.80
N VAL A 186 0.98 7.36 -1.25
CA VAL A 186 0.84 6.27 -0.28
C VAL A 186 0.28 5.05 -1.02
N LEU A 187 1.05 3.98 -1.02
CA LEU A 187 0.76 2.78 -1.80
C LEU A 187 1.36 1.53 -1.14
N GLY A 188 0.91 0.35 -1.52
CA GLY A 188 1.46 -0.91 -1.05
C GLY A 188 2.95 -1.05 -1.43
N ASP A 189 3.78 -1.49 -0.48
CA ASP A 189 5.24 -1.56 -0.66
C ASP A 189 5.67 -2.39 -1.88
N GLY A 190 4.85 -3.38 -2.27
CA GLY A 190 5.08 -4.18 -3.48
C GLY A 190 5.00 -3.42 -4.81
N HIS A 191 4.44 -2.21 -4.83
CA HIS A 191 4.38 -1.34 -6.01
C HIS A 191 5.55 -0.35 -6.09
N VAL A 192 6.23 -0.09 -4.97
CA VAL A 192 7.26 0.97 -4.86
C VAL A 192 8.36 0.80 -5.90
N ASP A 193 8.97 -0.39 -6.00
CA ASP A 193 10.10 -0.62 -6.89
C ASP A 193 9.72 -0.46 -8.38
N GLY A 194 8.56 -0.99 -8.77
CA GLY A 194 8.09 -0.88 -10.15
C GLY A 194 7.75 0.57 -10.54
N ILE A 195 7.11 1.32 -9.67
CA ILE A 195 6.80 2.73 -9.89
C ILE A 195 8.07 3.57 -9.89
N LEU A 196 8.99 3.34 -8.94
CA LEU A 196 10.29 4.00 -8.89
C LEU A 196 11.07 3.83 -10.19
N GLN A 197 11.12 2.60 -10.73
CA GLN A 197 11.78 2.31 -11.99
C GLN A 197 11.20 3.14 -13.15
N ILE A 198 9.86 3.20 -13.26
CA ILE A 198 9.19 3.94 -14.33
C ILE A 198 9.44 5.46 -14.20
N LEU A 199 9.34 6.01 -12.99
CA LEU A 199 9.54 7.44 -12.75
C LEU A 199 11.00 7.84 -12.97
N THR A 200 11.95 7.03 -12.51
CA THR A 200 13.40 7.27 -12.72
C THR A 200 13.77 7.22 -14.21
N ALA A 201 13.20 6.27 -14.96
CA ALA A 201 13.40 6.19 -16.41
C ALA A 201 12.86 7.44 -17.16
N LYS A 202 11.91 8.15 -16.55
CA LYS A 202 11.39 9.44 -17.05
C LYS A 202 12.20 10.66 -16.54
N GLY A 203 13.29 10.44 -15.80
CA GLY A 203 14.16 11.51 -15.28
C GLY A 203 13.56 12.29 -14.11
N LEU A 204 12.53 11.77 -13.43
CA LEU A 204 11.89 12.47 -12.31
C LEU A 204 12.63 12.21 -11.00
N PRO A 205 12.77 13.23 -10.13
CA PRO A 205 13.34 13.06 -8.79
C PRO A 205 12.36 12.34 -7.87
N VAL A 206 12.74 11.16 -7.38
CA VAL A 206 11.89 10.31 -6.53
C VAL A 206 12.61 9.94 -5.24
N GLU A 207 11.93 10.11 -4.11
CA GLU A 207 12.32 9.61 -2.80
C GLU A 207 11.42 8.44 -2.41
N THR A 208 11.93 7.47 -1.68
CA THR A 208 11.13 6.33 -1.20
C THR A 208 11.24 6.20 0.31
N VAL A 209 10.12 5.89 0.96
CA VAL A 209 10.02 5.43 2.35
C VAL A 209 9.42 4.04 2.30
N ARG A 210 10.21 3.04 2.67
CA ARG A 210 9.77 1.64 2.57
C ARG A 210 9.00 1.21 3.82
N LEU A 211 8.21 0.16 3.70
CA LEU A 211 7.50 -0.43 4.82
C LEU A 211 8.40 -0.72 6.02
N LYS A 212 9.61 -1.24 5.78
CA LYS A 212 10.60 -1.50 6.82
C LYS A 212 10.99 -0.24 7.60
N ASP A 213 11.08 0.92 6.91
CA ASP A 213 11.45 2.20 7.52
C ASP A 213 10.32 2.76 8.37
N LEU A 214 9.06 2.52 7.97
CA LEU A 214 7.87 2.88 8.76
C LEU A 214 7.71 2.04 10.03
N ARG A 215 8.22 0.80 10.03
CA ARG A 215 8.15 -0.12 11.17
C ARG A 215 9.26 0.08 12.19
N THR A 216 10.37 0.65 11.77
CA THR A 216 11.48 0.94 12.68
C THR A 216 11.09 2.08 13.60
N GLU A 217 11.09 1.85 14.92
CA GLU A 217 10.92 2.92 15.89
C GLU A 217 12.07 3.92 15.72
N ARG A 218 11.76 5.16 15.35
CA ARG A 218 12.75 6.23 15.50
C ARG A 218 12.96 6.44 17.00
N PRO A 219 14.22 6.47 17.48
CA PRO A 219 14.46 6.90 18.84
C PRO A 219 13.82 8.28 19.00
N ALA A 220 13.01 8.43 20.08
CA ALA A 220 12.39 9.70 20.40
C ALA A 220 13.49 10.78 20.36
N VAL A 221 13.28 11.81 19.54
CA VAL A 221 14.15 12.98 19.55
C VAL A 221 14.06 13.52 20.96
N GLY A 222 15.17 13.35 21.72
CA GLY A 222 15.23 13.76 23.11
C GLY A 222 14.82 15.22 23.21
N THR A 223 13.77 15.50 23.97
CA THR A 223 13.47 16.84 24.44
C THR A 223 14.71 17.30 25.22
N ALA A 224 15.52 18.14 24.57
CA ALA A 224 16.59 18.83 25.26
C ALA A 224 15.91 19.72 26.33
N THR A 225 15.87 19.22 27.55
CA THR A 225 15.47 20.01 28.70
C THR A 225 16.62 20.99 28.94
N THR A 226 16.51 22.18 28.38
CA THR A 226 17.37 23.32 28.78
C THR A 226 16.99 23.68 30.20
N GLY A 227 17.72 23.09 31.16
CA GLY A 227 17.66 23.54 32.56
C GLY A 227 18.28 24.92 32.64
N PHE A 228 17.45 25.95 32.78
CA PHE A 228 17.91 27.25 33.23
C PHE A 228 18.10 27.21 34.76
N THR A 229 19.35 27.19 35.19
CA THR A 229 19.71 27.42 36.59
C THR A 229 19.72 28.94 36.81
N VAL A 230 18.76 29.46 37.58
CA VAL A 230 18.78 30.86 38.04
C VAL A 230 19.60 30.88 39.32
N GLU A 231 20.82 31.39 39.27
CA GLU A 231 21.59 31.76 40.45
C GLU A 231 21.04 33.10 40.97
N THR A 232 20.47 33.10 42.17
CA THR A 232 20.13 34.30 42.92
C THR A 232 21.29 34.65 43.86
N SER A 233 21.89 35.79 43.60
CA SER A 233 22.79 36.47 44.55
C SER A 233 21.99 37.32 45.52
#